data_6684ea674cb78a24d9b71b93fd646c74
#
_entry.id   6684ea674cb78a24d9b71b93fd646c74
#
_cell.length_a   1.000
_cell.length_b   1.000
_cell.length_c   1.000
_cell.angle_alpha   90.00
_cell.angle_beta   90.00
_cell.angle_gamma   90.00
#
_symmetry.space_group_name_H-M   'P 1'
#
loop_
_entity.id
_entity.type
_entity.pdbx_description
1 polymer ?
#
loop_
_entity_poly.entity_id
_entity_poly.type
_entity_poly.pdbx_seq_one_letter_code
_entity_poly.pdbx_strand_id
1 'polypeptide(L)'
;MLLKSVRGYTPTYGRDCFFAENATLVGDIKMGDNCSVWYQAVIRGDVNSIVIGDCVNIQDGAVIHATYKKASTHIGHHVSIGHNAIVHGCQIEDNVLIGMGSIVMDHCEIGSNSIIAAGAVVTQGTVIPPG
;
A
#
# COMPACT_ATOMS: atom_id res chain seq x y z
N MET A 1 13.37 -11.16 -1.92
CA MET A 1 12.17 -10.52 -2.52
C MET A 1 11.90 -11.12 -3.89
N LEU A 2 10.66 -11.41 -4.20
CA LEU A 2 10.23 -11.75 -5.55
C LEU A 2 9.79 -10.46 -6.25
N LEU A 3 10.44 -10.13 -7.37
CA LEU A 3 10.11 -8.96 -8.17
C LEU A 3 9.74 -9.42 -9.58
N LYS A 4 8.58 -9.02 -10.07
CA LYS A 4 8.07 -9.52 -11.36
C LYS A 4 7.53 -8.39 -12.23
N SER A 5 7.99 -8.34 -13.47
CA SER A 5 7.46 -7.41 -14.47
C SER A 5 6.16 -7.94 -15.05
N VAL A 6 5.19 -7.06 -15.26
CA VAL A 6 3.91 -7.39 -15.89
C VAL A 6 3.49 -6.23 -16.78
N ARG A 7 3.00 -6.52 -17.97
CA ARG A 7 2.51 -5.53 -18.95
C ARG A 7 3.55 -4.46 -19.31
N GLY A 8 4.83 -4.82 -19.31
CA GLY A 8 5.92 -3.88 -19.58
C GLY A 8 6.32 -3.01 -18.39
N TYR A 9 5.72 -3.18 -17.22
CA TYR A 9 6.08 -2.46 -16.00
C TYR A 9 6.91 -3.33 -15.07
N THR A 10 8.01 -2.77 -14.59
CA THR A 10 8.85 -3.38 -13.57
C THR A 10 8.78 -2.53 -12.30
N PRO A 11 8.56 -3.13 -11.13
CA PRO A 11 8.56 -2.37 -9.90
C PRO A 11 9.86 -1.59 -9.70
N THR A 12 9.74 -0.34 -9.26
CA THR A 12 10.87 0.52 -8.92
C THR A 12 10.76 0.99 -7.46
N TYR A 13 11.91 1.18 -6.83
CA TYR A 13 11.99 1.65 -5.45
C TYR A 13 13.23 2.50 -5.25
N GLY A 14 13.21 3.32 -4.22
CA GLY A 14 14.30 4.23 -3.90
C GLY A 14 15.41 3.58 -3.07
N ARG A 15 16.12 4.44 -2.31
CA ARG A 15 17.29 4.04 -1.52
C ARG A 15 16.90 3.54 -0.14
N ASP A 16 17.78 2.73 0.44
CA ASP A 16 17.69 2.28 1.84
C ASP A 16 16.37 1.59 2.17
N CYS A 17 15.84 0.83 1.22
CA CYS A 17 14.65 0.02 1.42
C CYS A 17 15.02 -1.38 1.91
N PHE A 18 14.18 -1.93 2.77
CA PHE A 18 14.27 -3.32 3.20
C PHE A 18 13.16 -4.15 2.57
N PHE A 19 13.51 -5.31 2.04
CA PHE A 19 12.55 -6.28 1.53
C PHE A 19 12.83 -7.64 2.14
N ALA A 20 11.83 -8.19 2.82
CA ALA A 20 11.92 -9.57 3.31
C ALA A 20 12.08 -10.54 2.13
N GLU A 21 12.70 -11.68 2.37
CA GLU A 21 13.04 -12.62 1.30
C GLU A 21 11.84 -13.18 0.54
N ASN A 22 10.65 -13.22 1.15
CA ASN A 22 9.43 -13.67 0.49
C ASN A 22 8.40 -12.55 0.27
N ALA A 23 8.80 -11.30 0.39
CA ALA A 23 7.97 -10.17 -0.06
C ALA A 23 7.86 -10.21 -1.59
N THR A 24 6.70 -9.85 -2.13
CA THR A 24 6.41 -9.94 -3.56
C THR A 24 5.96 -8.60 -4.11
N LEU A 25 6.65 -8.12 -5.15
CA LEU A 25 6.33 -6.88 -5.87
C LEU A 25 6.08 -7.22 -7.34
N VAL A 26 4.92 -6.84 -7.87
CA VAL A 26 4.51 -7.18 -9.23
C VAL A 26 4.03 -5.94 -9.98
N GLY A 27 4.58 -5.70 -11.15
CA GLY A 27 4.04 -4.75 -12.13
C GLY A 27 4.35 -3.28 -11.85
N ASP A 28 3.35 -2.42 -12.04
CA ASP A 28 3.49 -0.97 -12.00
C ASP A 28 3.47 -0.45 -10.57
N ILE A 29 4.65 -0.47 -9.94
CA ILE A 29 4.86 0.02 -8.58
C ILE A 29 6.00 1.03 -8.61
N LYS A 30 5.76 2.20 -7.99
CA LYS A 30 6.78 3.20 -7.72
C LYS A 30 6.82 3.47 -6.22
N MET A 31 7.91 3.09 -5.59
CA MET A 31 8.11 3.23 -4.15
C MET A 31 9.25 4.20 -3.88
N GLY A 32 9.11 5.04 -2.85
CA GLY A 32 10.14 5.99 -2.44
C GLY A 32 11.27 5.38 -1.63
N ASP A 33 11.96 6.25 -0.89
CA ASP A 33 13.13 5.89 -0.07
C ASP A 33 12.72 5.41 1.32
N ASN A 34 13.61 4.66 1.97
CA ASN A 34 13.49 4.25 3.38
C ASN A 34 12.19 3.48 3.68
N CYS A 35 11.75 2.67 2.75
CA CYS A 35 10.57 1.83 2.92
C CYS A 35 10.96 0.43 3.40
N SER A 36 10.02 -0.25 4.05
CA SER A 36 10.22 -1.65 4.43
C SER A 36 9.00 -2.48 4.07
N VAL A 37 9.24 -3.62 3.45
CA VAL A 37 8.20 -4.57 3.04
C VAL A 37 8.53 -5.92 3.66
N TRP A 38 7.66 -6.41 4.52
CA TRP A 38 7.95 -7.52 5.41
C TRP A 38 7.49 -8.86 4.85
N TYR A 39 7.59 -9.91 5.65
CA TYR A 39 7.40 -11.28 5.19
C TYR A 39 5.97 -11.52 4.67
N GLN A 40 5.86 -12.16 3.52
CA GLN A 40 4.59 -12.54 2.89
C GLN A 40 3.70 -11.35 2.46
N ALA A 41 4.22 -10.13 2.52
CA ALA A 41 3.49 -8.99 1.98
C ALA A 41 3.50 -9.05 0.46
N VAL A 42 2.40 -8.63 -0.16
CA VAL A 42 2.23 -8.60 -1.61
C VAL A 42 1.80 -7.22 -2.06
N ILE A 43 2.56 -6.65 -2.97
CA ILE A 43 2.21 -5.40 -3.65
C ILE A 43 2.05 -5.74 -5.13
N ARG A 44 0.83 -5.66 -5.64
CA ARG A 44 0.55 -6.13 -7.00
C ARG A 44 -0.09 -5.04 -7.85
N GLY A 45 0.75 -4.39 -8.66
CA GLY A 45 0.35 -3.37 -9.65
C GLY A 45 0.21 -3.96 -11.05
N ASP A 46 -0.48 -5.09 -11.16
CA ASP A 46 -0.62 -5.82 -12.42
C ASP A 46 -1.70 -5.25 -13.34
N VAL A 47 -2.69 -4.59 -12.78
CA VAL A 47 -3.84 -4.07 -13.54
C VAL A 47 -4.02 -2.56 -13.43
N ASN A 48 -3.35 -1.91 -12.49
CA ASN A 48 -3.35 -0.46 -12.31
C ASN A 48 -2.12 -0.06 -11.49
N SER A 49 -1.80 1.23 -11.46
CA SER A 49 -0.60 1.74 -10.79
C SER A 49 -0.74 1.77 -9.26
N ILE A 50 0.38 1.55 -8.60
CA ILE A 50 0.54 1.73 -7.15
C ILE A 50 1.71 2.66 -6.92
N VAL A 51 1.46 3.77 -6.25
CA VAL A 51 2.50 4.76 -5.90
C VAL A 51 2.61 4.82 -4.38
N ILE A 52 3.82 4.68 -3.88
CA ILE A 52 4.13 4.63 -2.44
C ILE A 52 5.21 5.66 -2.16
N GLY A 53 4.97 6.51 -1.17
CA GLY A 53 5.91 7.56 -0.77
C GLY A 53 7.12 7.04 0.00
N ASP A 54 7.76 7.94 0.73
CA ASP A 54 8.95 7.64 1.52
C ASP A 54 8.57 7.17 2.93
N CYS A 55 9.47 6.41 3.56
CA CYS A 55 9.33 5.97 4.95
C CYS A 55 8.02 5.22 5.21
N VAL A 56 7.62 4.37 4.27
CA VAL A 56 6.42 3.54 4.38
C VAL A 56 6.80 2.16 4.87
N ASN A 57 6.04 1.66 5.85
CA ASN A 57 6.23 0.34 6.42
C ASN A 57 5.05 -0.54 6.05
N ILE A 58 5.31 -1.63 5.34
CA ILE A 58 4.28 -2.58 4.90
C ILE A 58 4.57 -3.91 5.60
N GLN A 59 3.74 -4.22 6.57
CA GLN A 59 4.02 -5.30 7.50
C GLN A 59 3.58 -6.66 6.97
N ASP A 60 3.94 -7.70 7.70
CA ASP A 60 3.78 -9.10 7.30
C ASP A 60 2.36 -9.43 6.83
N GLY A 61 2.27 -10.08 5.68
CA GLY A 61 0.99 -10.54 5.14
C GLY A 61 0.07 -9.46 4.57
N ALA A 62 0.47 -8.18 4.59
CA ALA A 62 -0.36 -7.13 4.02
C ALA A 62 -0.46 -7.28 2.49
N VAL A 63 -1.59 -6.88 1.93
CA VAL A 63 -1.83 -6.92 0.50
C VAL A 63 -2.21 -5.54 -0.01
N ILE A 64 -1.46 -5.06 -1.00
CA ILE A 64 -1.76 -3.79 -1.68
C ILE A 64 -2.06 -4.10 -3.13
N HIS A 65 -3.21 -3.68 -3.58
CA HIS A 65 -3.68 -3.95 -4.94
C HIS A 65 -4.50 -2.76 -5.48
N ALA A 66 -5.05 -2.91 -6.66
CA ALA A 66 -5.82 -1.87 -7.35
C ALA A 66 -6.86 -2.53 -8.24
N THR A 67 -7.80 -1.75 -8.76
CA THR A 67 -8.84 -2.26 -9.67
C THR A 67 -8.57 -1.83 -11.11
N TYR A 68 -8.68 -2.77 -12.03
CA TYR A 68 -8.44 -2.55 -13.46
C TYR A 68 -9.27 -1.38 -14.00
N LYS A 69 -8.59 -0.41 -14.61
CA LYS A 69 -9.16 0.81 -15.22
C LYS A 69 -10.00 1.70 -14.30
N LYS A 70 -10.22 1.33 -13.03
CA LYS A 70 -11.15 2.07 -12.16
C LYS A 70 -10.49 2.75 -10.97
N ALA A 71 -9.54 2.09 -10.33
CA ALA A 71 -8.97 2.61 -9.10
C ALA A 71 -7.50 2.24 -8.98
N SER A 72 -6.63 3.25 -8.97
CA SER A 72 -5.22 3.11 -8.59
C SER A 72 -5.08 3.24 -7.07
N THR A 73 -3.92 2.85 -6.55
CA THR A 73 -3.62 2.99 -5.12
C THR A 73 -2.47 3.97 -4.94
N HIS A 74 -2.67 4.93 -4.05
CA HIS A 74 -1.68 5.93 -3.72
C HIS A 74 -1.49 5.99 -2.21
N ILE A 75 -0.26 5.82 -1.75
CA ILE A 75 0.11 5.84 -0.33
C ILE A 75 1.15 6.94 -0.13
N GLY A 76 0.85 7.87 0.76
CA GLY A 76 1.72 8.99 1.07
C GLY A 76 2.96 8.60 1.87
N HIS A 77 3.59 9.60 2.48
CA HIS A 77 4.82 9.42 3.25
C HIS A 77 4.51 9.06 4.72
N HIS A 78 5.43 8.34 5.36
CA HIS A 78 5.32 8.00 6.79
C HIS A 78 4.02 7.26 7.12
N VAL A 79 3.64 6.29 6.26
CA VAL A 79 2.46 5.47 6.45
C VAL A 79 2.88 4.09 6.94
N SER A 80 2.19 3.57 7.93
CA SER A 80 2.36 2.18 8.38
C SER A 80 1.13 1.36 8.01
N ILE A 81 1.35 0.28 7.27
CA ILE A 81 0.31 -0.68 6.90
C ILE A 81 0.49 -1.91 7.78
N GLY A 82 -0.46 -2.16 8.66
CA GLY A 82 -0.39 -3.23 9.66
C GLY A 82 -0.44 -4.63 9.09
N HIS A 83 -0.09 -5.61 9.91
CA HIS A 83 -0.09 -7.03 9.52
C HIS A 83 -1.44 -7.45 8.95
N ASN A 84 -1.43 -8.17 7.83
CA ASN A 84 -2.62 -8.71 7.17
C ASN A 84 -3.68 -7.66 6.76
N ALA A 85 -3.32 -6.39 6.73
CA ALA A 85 -4.23 -5.35 6.23
C ALA A 85 -4.34 -5.44 4.70
N ILE A 86 -5.47 -5.01 4.17
CA ILE A 86 -5.72 -4.93 2.74
C ILE A 86 -5.94 -3.46 2.37
N VAL A 87 -5.13 -2.96 1.45
CA VAL A 87 -5.22 -1.60 0.90
C VAL A 87 -5.48 -1.74 -0.59
N HIS A 88 -6.64 -1.29 -1.03
CA HIS A 88 -7.12 -1.60 -2.37
C HIS A 88 -7.76 -0.39 -3.04
N GLY A 89 -7.14 0.10 -4.12
CA GLY A 89 -7.73 1.14 -4.97
C GLY A 89 -8.06 2.45 -4.27
N CYS A 90 -7.27 2.91 -3.32
CA CYS A 90 -7.60 4.05 -2.47
C CYS A 90 -6.44 5.06 -2.38
N GLN A 91 -6.73 6.21 -1.76
CA GLN A 91 -5.78 7.29 -1.52
C GLN A 91 -5.52 7.37 -0.02
N ILE A 92 -4.27 7.19 0.40
CA ILE A 92 -3.86 7.33 1.80
C ILE A 92 -2.86 8.49 1.85
N GLU A 93 -3.19 9.51 2.63
CA GLU A 93 -2.32 10.67 2.81
C GLU A 93 -1.16 10.37 3.77
N ASP A 94 -0.42 11.40 4.17
CA ASP A 94 0.77 11.24 4.99
C ASP A 94 0.46 10.98 6.46
N ASN A 95 1.38 10.32 7.17
CA ASN A 95 1.30 10.08 8.61
C ASN A 95 0.03 9.32 9.02
N VAL A 96 -0.25 8.22 8.34
CA VAL A 96 -1.44 7.39 8.60
C VAL A 96 -1.02 6.02 9.10
N LEU A 97 -1.75 5.51 10.09
CA LEU A 97 -1.65 4.11 10.50
C LEU A 97 -2.88 3.35 10.01
N ILE A 98 -2.64 2.35 9.18
CA ILE A 98 -3.65 1.38 8.77
C ILE A 98 -3.49 0.17 9.68
N GLY A 99 -4.45 -0.02 10.58
CA GLY A 99 -4.37 -1.05 11.63
C GLY A 99 -4.35 -2.47 11.07
N MET A 100 -3.78 -3.39 11.84
CA MET A 100 -3.66 -4.79 11.44
C MET A 100 -5.03 -5.41 11.13
N GLY A 101 -5.09 -6.20 10.07
CA GLY A 101 -6.31 -6.89 9.65
C GLY A 101 -7.43 -5.97 9.13
N SER A 102 -7.17 -4.66 8.99
CA SER A 102 -8.18 -3.75 8.44
C SER A 102 -8.29 -3.89 6.91
N ILE A 103 -9.40 -3.44 6.35
CA ILE A 103 -9.65 -3.48 4.92
C ILE A 103 -10.05 -2.07 4.47
N VAL A 104 -9.27 -1.49 3.56
CA VAL A 104 -9.57 -0.18 2.96
C VAL A 104 -9.90 -0.42 1.49
N MET A 105 -11.14 -0.14 1.13
CA MET A 105 -11.70 -0.49 -0.18
C MET A 105 -11.52 0.63 -1.21
N ASP A 106 -11.93 0.35 -2.44
CA ASP A 106 -11.76 1.25 -3.59
C ASP A 106 -12.36 2.63 -3.35
N HIS A 107 -11.69 3.64 -3.88
CA HIS A 107 -12.11 5.04 -3.85
C HIS A 107 -12.22 5.64 -2.46
N CYS A 108 -11.65 4.99 -1.44
CA CYS A 108 -11.52 5.62 -0.13
C CYS A 108 -10.45 6.70 -0.16
N GLU A 109 -10.65 7.72 0.66
CA GLU A 109 -9.68 8.78 0.90
C GLU A 109 -9.41 8.86 2.41
N ILE A 110 -8.19 8.54 2.81
CA ILE A 110 -7.79 8.58 4.22
C ILE A 110 -6.91 9.81 4.43
N GLY A 111 -7.44 10.78 5.16
CA GLY A 111 -6.73 12.05 5.43
C GLY A 111 -5.51 11.87 6.32
N SER A 112 -4.59 12.83 6.24
CA SER A 112 -3.34 12.81 7.03
C SER A 112 -3.60 12.77 8.53
N ASN A 113 -2.65 12.16 9.25
CA ASN A 113 -2.68 12.09 10.71
C ASN A 113 -3.90 11.31 11.24
N SER A 114 -4.28 10.27 10.55
CA SER A 114 -5.43 9.41 10.90
C SER A 114 -4.99 8.02 11.29
N ILE A 115 -5.81 7.36 12.07
CA ILE A 115 -5.63 5.94 12.43
C ILE A 115 -6.88 5.18 12.03
N ILE A 116 -6.69 4.14 11.20
CA ILE A 116 -7.72 3.16 10.94
C ILE A 116 -7.49 2.01 11.94
N ALA A 117 -8.48 1.77 12.78
CA ALA A 117 -8.34 0.79 13.85
C ALA A 117 -8.14 -0.64 13.30
N ALA A 118 -7.48 -1.48 14.09
CA ALA A 118 -7.31 -2.89 13.75
C ALA A 118 -8.67 -3.56 13.46
N GLY A 119 -8.72 -4.35 12.40
CA GLY A 119 -9.93 -5.08 12.00
C GLY A 119 -11.06 -4.22 11.43
N ALA A 120 -10.86 -2.91 11.27
CA ALA A 120 -11.91 -2.04 10.71
C ALA A 120 -12.09 -2.31 9.22
N VAL A 121 -13.30 -2.09 8.73
CA VAL A 121 -13.62 -2.12 7.31
C VAL A 121 -14.01 -0.71 6.89
N VAL A 122 -13.21 -0.11 6.00
CA VAL A 122 -13.50 1.19 5.40
C VAL A 122 -14.11 0.91 4.03
N THR A 123 -15.41 1.08 3.95
CA THR A 123 -16.17 0.69 2.75
C THR A 123 -15.92 1.65 1.59
N GLN A 124 -16.20 1.17 0.38
CA GLN A 124 -15.93 1.88 -0.86
C GLN A 124 -16.43 3.32 -0.83
N GLY A 125 -15.59 4.26 -1.26
CA GLY A 125 -15.94 5.67 -1.36
C GLY A 125 -15.95 6.45 -0.05
N THR A 126 -15.56 5.83 1.06
CA THR A 126 -15.52 6.52 2.36
C THR A 126 -14.40 7.56 2.38
N VAL A 127 -14.72 8.75 2.89
CA VAL A 127 -13.74 9.82 3.12
C VAL A 127 -13.53 9.98 4.62
N ILE A 128 -12.30 9.76 5.06
CA ILE A 128 -11.88 10.01 6.45
C ILE A 128 -11.12 11.34 6.47
N PRO A 129 -11.63 12.37 7.14
CA PRO A 129 -10.95 13.65 7.20
C PRO A 129 -9.65 13.57 8.00
N PRO A 130 -8.70 14.53 7.80
CA PRO A 130 -7.46 14.58 8.57
C PRO A 130 -7.68 14.67 10.08
N GLY A 131 -6.75 14.09 10.83
CA GLY A 131 -6.80 14.11 12.29
C GLY A 131 -7.43 12.86 12.89
#